data_5bccae4966b28294e8657892ef6a303d
#
_entry.id   5bccae4966b28294e8657892ef6a303d
#
_cell.length_a   1.000
_cell.length_b   1.000
_cell.length_c   1.000
_cell.angle_alpha   90.00
_cell.angle_beta   90.00
_cell.angle_gamma   90.00
#
_symmetry.space_group_name_H-M   'P 1'
#
loop_
_entity.id
_entity.type
_entity.pdbx_description
1 polymer ?
#
loop_
_entity_poly.entity_id
_entity_poly.type
_entity_poly.pdbx_seq_one_letter_code
_entity_poly.pdbx_strand_id
1 'polypeptide(L)'
;SMSGHSKWHNIQAKKGKADAARGKVFTKLGRELLIAVKQGGPDPAGNSKLKDVIAKCKAANMPNDTINNAIKKASGAGNAENYEEVIYEGYGPNGVAVIVEASTDNRNRTAADVRHVFDRAGGNLGTTGCVSYMFNKKGVMVVDKAECKQSEDDLMMIALDAGAEDFEADEECYTITTTPEDFSSVRETLEGQGIEFLEAEVQMVPTT
;
A
#
# COMPACT_ATOMS: atom_id res chain seq x y z
N SER A 1 -15.87 -11.90 5.58
CA SER A 1 -14.71 -11.40 4.85
C SER A 1 -15.12 -10.24 3.97
N MET A 2 -14.33 -9.19 3.93
CA MET A 2 -14.55 -8.13 2.97
C MET A 2 -14.37 -8.71 1.58
N SER A 3 -15.42 -8.66 0.77
CA SER A 3 -15.32 -9.14 -0.59
C SER A 3 -14.42 -8.23 -1.41
N GLY A 4 -13.83 -8.76 -2.49
CA GLY A 4 -13.09 -7.96 -3.45
C GLY A 4 -13.91 -6.82 -4.04
N HIS A 5 -15.24 -6.98 -4.10
CA HIS A 5 -16.18 -5.95 -4.53
C HIS A 5 -16.11 -4.69 -3.64
N SER A 6 -16.14 -4.86 -2.31
CA SER A 6 -15.96 -3.73 -1.38
C SER A 6 -14.60 -3.06 -1.57
N LYS A 7 -13.57 -3.85 -1.78
CA LYS A 7 -12.23 -3.35 -2.03
C LYS A 7 -12.17 -2.56 -3.35
N TRP A 8 -12.79 -3.07 -4.41
CA TRP A 8 -12.87 -2.38 -5.70
C TRP A 8 -13.57 -1.03 -5.56
N HIS A 9 -14.71 -0.99 -4.87
CA HIS A 9 -15.43 0.27 -4.63
C HIS A 9 -14.56 1.28 -3.88
N ASN A 10 -13.82 0.82 -2.87
CA ASN A 10 -12.92 1.70 -2.13
C ASN A 10 -11.81 2.25 -3.02
N ILE A 11 -11.26 1.43 -3.91
CA ILE A 11 -10.22 1.85 -4.85
C ILE A 11 -10.79 2.84 -5.86
N GLN A 12 -11.97 2.55 -6.42
CA GLN A 12 -12.65 3.47 -7.34
C GLN A 12 -12.95 4.81 -6.69
N ALA A 13 -13.44 4.81 -5.45
CA ALA A 13 -13.71 6.02 -4.71
C ALA A 13 -12.43 6.85 -4.52
N LYS A 14 -11.31 6.20 -4.22
CA LYS A 14 -10.00 6.88 -4.10
C LYS A 14 -9.55 7.47 -5.44
N LYS A 15 -9.66 6.71 -6.52
CA LYS A 15 -9.23 7.15 -7.85
C LYS A 15 -10.14 8.21 -8.46
N GLY A 16 -11.42 8.19 -8.13
CA GLY A 16 -12.39 9.15 -8.61
C GLY A 16 -12.44 10.46 -7.83
N LYS A 17 -11.65 10.60 -6.77
CA LYS A 17 -11.58 11.84 -6.00
C LYS A 17 -10.86 12.93 -6.80
N ALA A 18 -11.18 14.18 -6.45
CA ALA A 18 -10.60 15.35 -7.07
C ALA A 18 -9.05 15.37 -6.95
N ASP A 19 -8.41 16.17 -7.79
CA ASP A 19 -6.94 16.29 -7.88
C ASP A 19 -6.27 16.57 -6.52
N ALA A 20 -6.94 17.27 -5.60
CA ALA A 20 -6.41 17.52 -4.27
C ALA A 20 -6.14 16.23 -3.48
N ALA A 21 -7.04 15.25 -3.57
CA ALA A 21 -6.85 13.95 -2.93
C ALA A 21 -5.73 13.15 -3.60
N ARG A 22 -5.63 13.23 -4.93
CA ARG A 22 -4.52 12.63 -5.67
C ARG A 22 -3.18 13.23 -5.23
N GLY A 23 -3.12 14.55 -5.06
CA GLY A 23 -1.92 15.24 -4.60
C GLY A 23 -1.46 14.75 -3.23
N LYS A 24 -2.40 14.52 -2.31
CA LYS A 24 -2.07 13.97 -0.98
C LYS A 24 -1.51 12.56 -1.06
N VAL A 25 -2.09 11.71 -1.90
CA VAL A 25 -1.60 10.34 -2.11
C VAL A 25 -0.19 10.38 -2.70
N PHE A 26 0.05 11.21 -3.70
CA PHE A 26 1.37 11.33 -4.32
C PHE A 26 2.40 11.89 -3.35
N THR A 27 2.03 12.84 -2.49
CA THR A 27 2.93 13.35 -1.45
C THR A 27 3.35 12.24 -0.50
N LYS A 28 2.39 11.44 -0.05
CA LYS A 28 2.66 10.29 0.83
C LYS A 28 3.59 9.28 0.16
N LEU A 29 3.30 8.92 -1.09
CA LEU A 29 4.13 7.98 -1.84
C LEU A 29 5.53 8.52 -2.10
N GLY A 30 5.66 9.82 -2.34
CA GLY A 30 6.95 10.48 -2.48
C GLY A 30 7.82 10.36 -1.22
N ARG A 31 7.20 10.47 -0.05
CA ARG A 31 7.90 10.26 1.23
C ARG A 31 8.33 8.81 1.41
N GLU A 32 7.49 7.86 1.01
CA GLU A 32 7.86 6.43 1.05
C GLU A 32 9.03 6.13 0.11
N LEU A 33 9.06 6.74 -1.08
CA LEU A 33 10.20 6.63 -1.99
C LEU A 33 11.48 7.19 -1.35
N LEU A 34 11.37 8.36 -0.74
CA LEU A 34 12.50 8.98 -0.05
C LEU A 34 13.07 8.09 1.04
N ILE A 35 12.21 7.53 1.88
CA ILE A 35 12.60 6.61 2.95
C ILE A 35 13.33 5.40 2.36
N ALA A 36 12.76 4.79 1.33
CA ALA A 36 13.35 3.61 0.70
C ALA A 36 14.72 3.90 0.08
N VAL A 37 14.86 5.03 -0.61
CA VAL A 37 16.13 5.44 -1.21
C VAL A 37 17.19 5.69 -0.15
N LYS A 38 16.84 6.36 0.94
CA LYS A 38 17.79 6.65 2.03
C LYS A 38 18.23 5.39 2.75
N GLN A 39 17.37 4.38 2.82
CA GLN A 39 17.70 3.12 3.49
C GLN A 39 18.56 2.18 2.65
N GLY A 40 18.34 2.12 1.35
CA GLY A 40 18.96 1.11 0.49
C GLY A 40 19.52 1.59 -0.82
N GLY A 41 19.51 2.89 -1.08
CA GLY A 41 20.05 3.48 -2.31
C GLY A 41 19.01 3.61 -3.43
N PRO A 42 19.40 4.33 -4.52
CA PRO A 42 18.46 4.68 -5.59
C PRO A 42 18.26 3.60 -6.65
N ASP A 43 19.01 2.52 -6.59
CA ASP A 43 18.92 1.45 -7.60
C ASP A 43 17.92 0.38 -7.14
N PRO A 44 16.77 0.24 -7.84
CA PRO A 44 15.79 -0.79 -7.48
C PRO A 44 16.37 -2.21 -7.52
N ALA A 45 17.34 -2.48 -8.38
CA ALA A 45 17.94 -3.81 -8.48
C ALA A 45 18.62 -4.24 -7.18
N GLY A 46 19.15 -3.28 -6.41
CA GLY A 46 19.79 -3.54 -5.13
C GLY A 46 18.95 -3.12 -3.93
N ASN A 47 17.69 -2.76 -4.13
CA ASN A 47 16.83 -2.24 -3.07
C ASN A 47 15.41 -2.75 -3.24
N SER A 48 15.10 -3.89 -2.62
CA SER A 48 13.81 -4.54 -2.76
C SER A 48 12.65 -3.71 -2.16
N LYS A 49 12.90 -2.96 -1.10
CA LYS A 49 11.90 -2.05 -0.55
C LYS A 49 11.54 -0.96 -1.57
N LEU A 50 12.54 -0.42 -2.25
CA LEU A 50 12.32 0.58 -3.30
C LEU A 50 11.50 0.00 -4.46
N LYS A 51 11.77 -1.23 -4.89
CA LYS A 51 10.97 -1.91 -5.91
C LYS A 51 9.50 -1.99 -5.49
N ASP A 52 9.24 -2.35 -4.24
CA ASP A 52 7.88 -2.49 -3.72
C ASP A 52 7.16 -1.14 -3.70
N VAL A 53 7.86 -0.07 -3.29
CA VAL A 53 7.27 1.28 -3.27
C VAL A 53 7.02 1.78 -4.69
N ILE A 54 7.93 1.52 -5.63
CA ILE A 54 7.73 1.86 -7.05
C ILE A 54 6.47 1.18 -7.59
N ALA A 55 6.26 -0.09 -7.30
CA ALA A 55 5.07 -0.82 -7.72
C ALA A 55 3.80 -0.20 -7.13
N LYS A 56 3.85 0.23 -5.89
CA LYS A 56 2.76 0.92 -5.21
C LYS A 56 2.45 2.27 -5.89
N CYS A 57 3.48 3.01 -6.26
CA CYS A 57 3.34 4.26 -7.01
C CYS A 57 2.69 4.05 -8.37
N LYS A 58 3.12 3.02 -9.11
CA LYS A 58 2.55 2.68 -10.42
C LYS A 58 1.08 2.28 -10.30
N ALA A 59 0.74 1.49 -9.29
CA ALA A 59 -0.64 1.10 -9.04
C ALA A 59 -1.53 2.31 -8.73
N ALA A 60 -0.97 3.35 -8.11
CA ALA A 60 -1.67 4.61 -7.85
C ALA A 60 -1.66 5.57 -9.05
N ASN A 61 -1.17 5.14 -10.20
CA ASN A 61 -1.06 5.91 -11.44
C ASN A 61 -0.10 7.11 -11.35
N MET A 62 0.92 7.01 -10.53
CA MET A 62 1.99 8.00 -10.53
C MET A 62 2.79 7.86 -11.83
N PRO A 63 2.98 8.95 -12.60
CA PRO A 63 3.76 8.89 -13.83
C PRO A 63 5.20 8.46 -13.57
N ASN A 64 5.79 7.72 -14.50
CA ASN A 64 7.17 7.26 -14.40
C ASN A 64 8.16 8.42 -14.18
N ASP A 65 7.96 9.55 -14.86
CA ASP A 65 8.81 10.73 -14.68
C ASP A 65 8.75 11.26 -13.26
N THR A 66 7.56 11.28 -12.66
CA THR A 66 7.36 11.71 -11.28
C THR A 66 8.10 10.77 -10.31
N ILE A 67 7.99 9.45 -10.53
CA ILE A 67 8.70 8.45 -9.73
C ILE A 67 10.22 8.66 -9.84
N ASN A 68 10.73 8.74 -11.06
CA ASN A 68 12.16 8.88 -11.32
C ASN A 68 12.72 10.18 -10.76
N ASN A 69 11.98 11.27 -10.87
CA ASN A 69 12.39 12.56 -10.32
C ASN A 69 12.42 12.53 -8.79
N ALA A 70 11.47 11.86 -8.15
CA ALA A 70 11.45 11.70 -6.71
C ALA A 70 12.65 10.89 -6.22
N ILE A 71 12.99 9.81 -6.90
CA ILE A 71 14.16 8.98 -6.59
C ILE A 71 15.45 9.79 -6.75
N LYS A 72 15.57 10.52 -7.85
CA LYS A 72 16.73 11.36 -8.13
C LYS A 72 16.91 12.43 -7.06
N LYS A 73 15.83 13.11 -6.68
CA LYS A 73 15.86 14.12 -5.62
C LYS A 73 16.27 13.52 -4.29
N ALA A 74 15.73 12.35 -3.95
CA ALA A 74 16.05 11.66 -2.69
C ALA A 74 17.52 11.24 -2.60
N SER A 75 18.14 10.89 -3.74
CA SER A 75 19.55 10.48 -3.81
C SER A 75 20.50 11.65 -3.95
N GLY A 76 20.01 12.87 -4.11
CA GLY A 76 20.84 14.06 -4.30
C GLY A 76 21.66 14.40 -3.08
N ALA A 77 22.91 14.81 -3.30
CA ALA A 77 23.76 15.33 -2.24
C ALA A 77 23.11 16.55 -1.60
N GLY A 78 23.09 16.59 -0.27
CA GLY A 78 22.50 17.71 0.47
C GLY A 78 21.01 17.61 0.70
N ASN A 79 20.34 16.53 0.30
CA ASN A 79 18.95 16.32 0.70
C ASN A 79 18.89 15.99 2.18
N ALA A 80 18.49 16.98 2.98
CA ALA A 80 18.39 16.88 4.43
C ALA A 80 17.03 16.35 4.91
N GLU A 81 16.07 16.13 3.99
CA GLU A 81 14.77 15.60 4.36
C GLU A 81 14.92 14.22 4.98
N ASN A 82 14.30 14.03 6.14
CA ASN A 82 14.38 12.77 6.87
C ASN A 82 13.02 12.43 7.44
N TYR A 83 12.43 11.37 6.92
CA TYR A 83 11.15 10.86 7.36
C TYR A 83 11.32 9.47 7.95
N GLU A 84 10.46 9.13 8.89
CA GLU A 84 10.36 7.79 9.44
C GLU A 84 8.92 7.30 9.38
N GLU A 85 8.77 6.00 9.35
CA GLU A 85 7.46 5.37 9.37
C GLU A 85 7.01 5.17 10.81
N VAL A 86 5.76 5.51 11.11
CA VAL A 86 5.16 5.34 12.43
C VAL A 86 3.79 4.68 12.28
N ILE A 87 3.42 3.90 13.27
CA ILE A 87 2.15 3.18 13.28
C ILE A 87 1.41 3.53 14.56
N TYR A 88 0.13 3.85 14.41
CA TYR A 88 -0.76 4.13 15.52
C TYR A 88 -1.92 3.15 15.50
N GLU A 89 -2.39 2.80 16.68
CA GLU A 89 -3.49 1.85 16.85
C GLU A 89 -4.53 2.45 17.78
N GLY A 90 -5.78 2.22 17.46
CA GLY A 90 -6.86 2.73 18.29
C GLY A 90 -8.23 2.29 17.80
N TYR A 91 -9.23 2.91 18.34
CA TYR A 91 -10.62 2.65 17.98
C TYR A 91 -11.25 3.91 17.40
N GLY A 92 -11.93 3.73 16.28
CA GLY A 92 -12.79 4.75 15.71
C GLY A 92 -14.15 4.76 16.39
N PRO A 93 -15.11 5.56 15.87
CA PRO A 93 -16.47 5.57 16.41
C PRO A 93 -17.08 4.17 16.35
N ASN A 94 -17.90 3.85 17.34
CA ASN A 94 -18.58 2.56 17.50
C ASN A 94 -17.63 1.37 17.72
N GLY A 95 -16.44 1.63 18.21
CA GLY A 95 -15.50 0.57 18.56
C GLY A 95 -14.81 -0.10 17.36
N VAL A 96 -14.77 0.53 16.22
CA VAL A 96 -14.09 0.01 15.04
C VAL A 96 -12.57 0.08 15.26
N ALA A 97 -11.88 -1.05 15.10
CA ALA A 97 -10.43 -1.10 15.22
C ALA A 97 -9.78 -0.39 14.03
N VAL A 98 -8.80 0.46 14.29
CA VAL A 98 -8.13 1.28 13.28
C VAL A 98 -6.62 1.20 13.47
N ILE A 99 -5.91 0.93 12.38
CA ILE A 99 -4.45 1.06 12.31
C ILE A 99 -4.15 2.20 11.35
N VAL A 100 -3.31 3.14 11.79
CA VAL A 100 -2.85 4.26 10.97
C VAL A 100 -1.36 4.11 10.71
N GLU A 101 -1.00 4.05 9.44
CA GLU A 101 0.40 4.05 9.01
C GLU A 101 0.72 5.43 8.46
N ALA A 102 1.79 6.04 8.94
CA ALA A 102 2.16 7.38 8.55
C ALA A 102 3.68 7.51 8.36
N SER A 103 4.07 8.49 7.56
CA SER A 103 5.46 8.91 7.42
C SER A 103 5.59 10.30 8.04
N THR A 104 6.58 10.52 8.87
CA THR A 104 6.72 11.79 9.59
C THR A 104 8.17 12.23 9.73
N ASP A 105 8.37 13.54 9.71
CA ASP A 105 9.63 14.18 10.09
C ASP A 105 9.61 14.70 11.54
N ASN A 106 8.46 14.55 12.23
CA ASN A 106 8.29 15.00 13.61
C ASN A 106 7.29 14.10 14.34
N ARG A 107 7.80 13.13 15.07
CA ARG A 107 6.98 12.15 15.80
C ARG A 107 6.00 12.78 16.77
N ASN A 108 6.45 13.78 17.52
CA ASN A 108 5.63 14.40 18.57
C ASN A 108 4.44 15.14 17.95
N ARG A 109 4.69 15.90 16.88
CA ARG A 109 3.62 16.61 16.18
C ARG A 109 2.61 15.62 15.58
N THR A 110 3.09 14.59 14.91
CA THR A 110 2.20 13.60 14.28
C THR A 110 1.40 12.83 15.32
N ALA A 111 2.01 12.45 16.45
CA ALA A 111 1.29 11.77 17.53
C ALA A 111 0.15 12.64 18.06
N ALA A 112 0.41 13.94 18.25
CA ALA A 112 -0.61 14.88 18.70
C ALA A 112 -1.73 15.05 17.67
N ASP A 113 -1.39 15.16 16.40
CA ASP A 113 -2.35 15.30 15.31
C ASP A 113 -3.24 14.06 15.19
N VAL A 114 -2.64 12.87 15.26
CA VAL A 114 -3.39 11.60 15.18
C VAL A 114 -4.33 11.45 16.37
N ARG A 115 -3.87 11.76 17.59
CA ARG A 115 -4.70 11.74 18.78
C ARG A 115 -5.90 12.68 18.62
N HIS A 116 -5.66 13.88 18.11
CA HIS A 116 -6.71 14.87 17.88
C HIS A 116 -7.76 14.37 16.88
N VAL A 117 -7.32 13.74 15.80
CA VAL A 117 -8.24 13.17 14.78
C VAL A 117 -9.10 12.07 15.39
N PHE A 118 -8.51 11.16 16.18
CA PHE A 118 -9.26 10.11 16.88
C PHE A 118 -10.30 10.71 17.83
N ASP A 119 -9.91 11.70 18.63
CA ASP A 119 -10.81 12.36 19.59
C ASP A 119 -11.97 13.07 18.88
N ARG A 120 -11.70 13.79 17.80
CA ARG A 120 -12.73 14.48 17.02
C ARG A 120 -13.70 13.52 16.35
N ALA A 121 -13.25 12.35 15.97
CA ALA A 121 -14.09 11.33 15.33
C ALA A 121 -14.94 10.54 16.33
N GLY A 122 -14.76 10.79 17.64
CA GLY A 122 -15.48 10.03 18.66
C GLY A 122 -14.86 8.69 19.00
N GLY A 123 -13.58 8.53 18.69
CA GLY A 123 -12.81 7.32 19.00
C GLY A 123 -11.75 7.57 20.06
N ASN A 124 -10.81 6.66 20.16
CA ASN A 124 -9.69 6.71 21.10
C ASN A 124 -8.42 6.21 20.45
N LEU A 125 -7.35 6.98 20.56
CA LEU A 125 -6.01 6.47 20.26
C LEU A 125 -5.56 5.59 21.43
N GLY A 126 -5.13 4.36 21.14
CA GLY A 126 -4.64 3.42 22.14
C GLY A 126 -3.12 3.26 22.12
N THR A 127 -2.66 2.25 22.81
CA THR A 127 -1.24 1.88 22.85
C THR A 127 -0.92 0.86 21.76
N THR A 128 0.37 0.72 21.44
CA THR A 128 0.85 -0.27 20.47
C THR A 128 0.37 -1.67 20.87
N GLY A 129 -0.20 -2.39 19.92
CA GLY A 129 -0.70 -3.75 20.11
C GLY A 129 -2.16 -3.84 20.51
N CYS A 130 -2.84 -2.70 20.77
CA CYS A 130 -4.21 -2.74 21.27
C CYS A 130 -5.22 -3.27 20.26
N VAL A 131 -4.95 -3.16 18.96
CA VAL A 131 -5.84 -3.68 17.91
C VAL A 131 -5.11 -4.55 16.87
N SER A 132 -3.78 -4.51 16.81
CA SER A 132 -3.02 -5.21 15.75
C SER A 132 -3.24 -6.71 15.74
N TYR A 133 -3.62 -7.31 16.86
CA TYR A 133 -3.95 -8.74 16.94
C TYR A 133 -5.17 -9.12 16.10
N MET A 134 -6.00 -8.16 15.74
CA MET A 134 -7.19 -8.37 14.89
C MET A 134 -6.87 -8.33 13.40
N PHE A 135 -5.60 -8.13 13.06
CA PHE A 135 -5.16 -8.00 11.67
C PHE A 135 -4.03 -8.97 11.36
N ASN A 136 -3.95 -9.40 10.12
CA ASN A 136 -2.81 -10.13 9.59
C ASN A 136 -2.11 -9.27 8.55
N LYS A 137 -0.78 -9.25 8.60
CA LYS A 137 0.01 -8.59 7.58
C LYS A 137 0.07 -9.48 6.36
N LYS A 138 -0.38 -8.99 5.20
CA LYS A 138 -0.46 -9.74 3.95
C LYS A 138 -0.02 -8.89 2.78
N GLY A 139 0.56 -9.53 1.77
CA GLY A 139 0.69 -8.92 0.45
C GLY A 139 -0.64 -9.00 -0.25
N VAL A 140 -1.09 -7.88 -0.83
CA VAL A 140 -2.38 -7.81 -1.53
C VAL A 140 -2.17 -7.15 -2.89
N MET A 141 -2.64 -7.83 -3.93
CA MET A 141 -2.63 -7.32 -5.31
C MET A 141 -4.04 -7.42 -5.87
N VAL A 142 -4.51 -6.31 -6.43
CA VAL A 142 -5.84 -6.25 -7.05
C VAL A 142 -5.68 -5.98 -8.53
N VAL A 143 -6.34 -6.78 -9.35
CA VAL A 143 -6.31 -6.71 -10.81
C VAL A 143 -7.69 -6.37 -11.33
N ASP A 144 -7.77 -5.40 -12.23
CA ASP A 144 -9.02 -5.05 -12.90
C ASP A 144 -9.36 -6.17 -13.90
N LYS A 145 -10.50 -6.80 -13.69
CA LYS A 145 -10.97 -7.90 -14.52
C LYS A 145 -11.16 -7.46 -15.97
N ALA A 146 -11.66 -6.24 -16.18
CA ALA A 146 -11.91 -5.71 -17.52
C ALA A 146 -10.61 -5.45 -18.31
N GLU A 147 -9.52 -5.15 -17.63
CA GLU A 147 -8.24 -4.86 -18.26
C GLU A 147 -7.29 -6.07 -18.31
N CYS A 148 -7.66 -7.16 -17.64
CA CYS A 148 -6.83 -8.36 -17.58
C CYS A 148 -6.98 -9.18 -18.85
N LYS A 149 -5.84 -9.51 -19.48
CA LYS A 149 -5.81 -10.31 -20.71
C LYS A 149 -5.94 -11.81 -20.44
N GLN A 150 -5.54 -12.25 -19.25
CA GLN A 150 -5.64 -13.65 -18.85
C GLN A 150 -7.08 -13.96 -18.40
N SER A 151 -7.52 -15.20 -18.64
CA SER A 151 -8.77 -15.67 -18.06
C SER A 151 -8.62 -15.83 -16.54
N GLU A 152 -9.74 -15.94 -15.84
CA GLU A 152 -9.73 -16.18 -14.40
C GLU A 152 -8.91 -17.43 -14.04
N ASP A 153 -9.18 -18.53 -14.74
CA ASP A 153 -8.47 -19.80 -14.48
C ASP A 153 -6.96 -19.70 -14.73
N ASP A 154 -6.59 -19.04 -15.81
CA ASP A 154 -5.18 -18.85 -16.14
C ASP A 154 -4.48 -17.96 -15.11
N LEU A 155 -5.11 -16.86 -14.72
CA LEU A 155 -4.52 -15.97 -13.72
C LEU A 155 -4.39 -16.66 -12.37
N MET A 156 -5.41 -17.42 -11.97
CA MET A 156 -5.36 -18.18 -10.73
C MET A 156 -4.20 -19.15 -10.71
N MET A 157 -4.01 -19.89 -11.81
CA MET A 157 -2.89 -20.83 -11.94
C MET A 157 -1.54 -20.12 -11.86
N ILE A 158 -1.39 -19.03 -12.59
CA ILE A 158 -0.16 -18.22 -12.57
C ILE A 158 0.14 -17.72 -11.15
N ALA A 159 -0.87 -17.19 -10.48
CA ALA A 159 -0.72 -16.64 -9.13
C ALA A 159 -0.34 -17.72 -8.11
N LEU A 160 -1.03 -18.85 -8.11
CA LEU A 160 -0.74 -19.94 -7.18
C LEU A 160 0.63 -20.58 -7.44
N ASP A 161 0.98 -20.78 -8.70
CA ASP A 161 2.30 -21.30 -9.08
C ASP A 161 3.43 -20.34 -8.67
N ALA A 162 3.17 -19.05 -8.70
CA ALA A 162 4.13 -18.02 -8.26
C ALA A 162 4.32 -17.97 -6.74
N GLY A 163 3.41 -18.57 -5.98
CA GLY A 163 3.50 -18.63 -4.52
C GLY A 163 2.41 -17.86 -3.76
N ALA A 164 1.34 -17.43 -4.43
CA ALA A 164 0.23 -16.78 -3.74
C ALA A 164 -0.47 -17.76 -2.79
N GLU A 165 -0.93 -17.24 -1.65
CA GLU A 165 -1.70 -18.01 -0.67
C GLU A 165 -3.15 -18.19 -1.10
N ASP A 166 -3.71 -17.17 -1.75
CA ASP A 166 -5.13 -17.15 -2.06
C ASP A 166 -5.40 -16.33 -3.31
N PHE A 167 -6.50 -16.67 -3.95
CA PHE A 167 -7.00 -15.99 -5.14
C PHE A 167 -8.52 -15.89 -5.04
N GLU A 168 -9.04 -14.68 -5.12
CA GLU A 168 -10.47 -14.44 -5.11
C GLU A 168 -10.88 -13.65 -6.35
N ALA A 169 -12.06 -13.94 -6.87
CA ALA A 169 -12.63 -13.22 -7.98
C ALA A 169 -14.03 -12.73 -7.62
N ASP A 170 -14.32 -11.49 -7.94
CA ASP A 170 -15.67 -10.96 -7.88
C ASP A 170 -16.08 -10.46 -9.26
N GLU A 171 -17.15 -9.68 -9.36
CA GLU A 171 -17.67 -9.21 -10.64
C GLU A 171 -16.69 -8.27 -11.36
N GLU A 172 -15.90 -7.52 -10.62
CA GLU A 172 -15.10 -6.42 -11.16
C GLU A 172 -13.59 -6.65 -11.09
N CYS A 173 -13.11 -7.43 -10.13
CA CYS A 173 -11.67 -7.61 -9.96
C CYS A 173 -11.27 -8.98 -9.44
N TYR A 174 -9.97 -9.24 -9.53
CA TYR A 174 -9.31 -10.38 -8.89
C TYR A 174 -8.46 -9.85 -7.74
N THR A 175 -8.47 -10.55 -6.62
CA THR A 175 -7.65 -10.23 -5.47
C THR A 175 -6.70 -11.39 -5.20
N ILE A 176 -5.40 -11.11 -5.22
CA ILE A 176 -4.34 -12.08 -5.00
C ILE A 176 -3.68 -11.75 -3.67
N THR A 177 -3.61 -12.72 -2.78
CA THR A 177 -3.07 -12.54 -1.43
C THR A 177 -1.82 -13.40 -1.26
N THR A 178 -0.80 -12.85 -0.63
CA THR A 178 0.46 -13.54 -0.35
C THR A 178 0.85 -13.33 1.12
N THR A 179 1.84 -14.10 1.58
CA THR A 179 2.56 -13.71 2.79
C THR A 179 3.32 -12.40 2.52
N PRO A 180 3.66 -11.62 3.54
CA PRO A 180 4.51 -10.44 3.33
C PRO A 180 5.86 -10.78 2.70
N GLU A 181 6.42 -11.94 3.06
CA GLU A 181 7.72 -12.39 2.59
C GLU A 181 7.72 -12.73 1.10
N ASP A 182 6.61 -13.27 0.60
CA ASP A 182 6.49 -13.71 -0.79
C ASP A 182 5.93 -12.63 -1.71
N PHE A 183 5.49 -11.50 -1.15
CA PHE A 183 4.83 -10.45 -1.93
C PHE A 183 5.66 -9.99 -3.13
N SER A 184 6.91 -9.61 -2.90
CA SER A 184 7.77 -9.07 -3.97
C SER A 184 7.98 -10.09 -5.10
N SER A 185 8.24 -11.34 -4.75
CA SER A 185 8.46 -12.41 -5.71
C SER A 185 7.22 -12.70 -6.55
N VAL A 186 6.06 -12.82 -5.91
CA VAL A 186 4.80 -13.07 -6.61
C VAL A 186 4.46 -11.89 -7.51
N ARG A 187 4.55 -10.66 -7.00
CA ARG A 187 4.29 -9.46 -7.78
C ARG A 187 5.17 -9.39 -9.03
N GLU A 188 6.47 -9.62 -8.88
CA GLU A 188 7.41 -9.56 -10.01
C GLU A 188 7.10 -10.64 -11.06
N THR A 189 6.71 -11.82 -10.64
CA THR A 189 6.31 -12.88 -11.56
C THR A 189 5.07 -12.47 -12.36
N LEU A 190 4.07 -11.89 -11.70
CA LEU A 190 2.85 -11.43 -12.36
C LEU A 190 3.13 -10.24 -13.30
N GLU A 191 3.98 -9.32 -12.89
CA GLU A 191 4.41 -8.21 -13.75
C GLU A 191 5.10 -8.73 -15.02
N GLY A 192 5.93 -9.77 -14.88
CA GLY A 192 6.59 -10.44 -15.99
C GLY A 192 5.62 -11.08 -16.98
N GLN A 193 4.40 -11.38 -16.55
CA GLN A 193 3.32 -11.89 -17.41
C GLN A 193 2.45 -10.76 -17.99
N GLY A 194 2.85 -9.52 -17.78
CA GLY A 194 2.12 -8.36 -18.31
C GLY A 194 0.91 -7.95 -17.49
N ILE A 195 0.78 -8.43 -16.27
CA ILE A 195 -0.33 -8.10 -15.41
C ILE A 195 -0.09 -6.75 -14.74
N GLU A 196 -1.10 -5.88 -14.82
CA GLU A 196 -1.11 -4.58 -14.18
C GLU A 196 -2.03 -4.59 -12.96
N PHE A 197 -1.70 -3.79 -11.95
CA PHE A 197 -2.42 -3.78 -10.69
C PHE A 197 -3.14 -2.46 -10.44
N LEU A 198 -4.34 -2.56 -9.88
CA LEU A 198 -5.05 -1.41 -9.30
C LEU A 198 -4.49 -1.08 -7.92
N GLU A 199 -3.98 -2.09 -7.23
CA GLU A 199 -3.37 -1.99 -5.91
C GLU A 199 -2.34 -3.10 -5.78
N ALA A 200 -1.18 -2.79 -5.20
CA ALA A 200 -0.14 -3.77 -4.95
C ALA A 200 0.71 -3.31 -3.76
N GLU A 201 0.45 -3.87 -2.59
CA GLU A 201 1.17 -3.50 -1.37
C GLU A 201 1.00 -4.53 -0.27
N VAL A 202 1.88 -4.47 0.70
CA VAL A 202 1.72 -5.20 1.96
C VAL A 202 0.81 -4.38 2.86
N GLN A 203 -0.22 -5.00 3.40
CA GLN A 203 -1.28 -4.34 4.18
C GLN A 203 -1.57 -5.10 5.46
N MET A 204 -2.18 -4.39 6.41
CA MET A 204 -2.81 -5.01 7.56
C MET A 204 -4.25 -5.37 7.18
N VAL A 205 -4.55 -6.66 7.17
CA VAL A 205 -5.85 -7.19 6.72
C VAL A 205 -6.61 -7.74 7.91
N PRO A 206 -7.87 -7.34 8.13
CA PRO A 206 -8.67 -7.90 9.21
C PRO A 206 -8.76 -9.42 9.13
N THR A 207 -8.66 -10.08 10.27
CA THR A 207 -8.74 -11.55 10.33
C THR A 207 -10.14 -12.10 10.19
N THR A 208 -11.16 -11.26 10.36
CA THR A 208 -12.58 -11.66 10.26
C THR A 208 -13.37 -10.67 9.44
#